data_a2a34d36d1feac57f465922058c687a6
#
_entry.id   a2a34d36d1feac57f465922058c687a6
#
_cell.length_a   1.000
_cell.length_b   1.000
_cell.length_c   1.000
_cell.angle_alpha   90.00
_cell.angle_beta   90.00
_cell.angle_gamma   90.00
#
_symmetry.space_group_name_H-M   'P 1'
#
loop_
_entity.id
_entity.type
_entity.pdbx_description
1 polymer ?
#
loop_
_entity_poly.entity_id
_entity_poly.type
_entity_poly.pdbx_seq_one_letter_code
_entity_poly.pdbx_strand_id
1 'polypeptide(L)'
;MSDLKTVWFGMLTDDSDDSGTDSSIVLIINVRGGRFDVLHRTFPDTNQNDQEQGQANLYEITEDDFEPQPFVGSTVDPQDLNASSIRIGIRGDDMWRPKSIFIWGEQKDGLIVPLALNTELQGDVGIAGQLVGVALSTDSGEGKLSFAPARVQLGDQTVVIKRLLMLLTTADVDNAGTDGDIALQITATDGRVVVDHVFPDTSQDDLERAQANLYFAPVDIPFTRGELNADSIRLSIKGDDAWVPARLFLFGLSEPEGGQPPEFVVPLVHLPTWSLGTLSTDEREGQGSVVLPLLDNIVLL
;
A
#
# COMPACT_ATOMS: atom_id res chain seq x y z
N MET A 1 -11.96 -11.45 18.03
CA MET A 1 -11.25 -11.00 16.83
C MET A 1 -10.92 -12.20 15.99
N SER A 2 -10.93 -12.01 14.70
CA SER A 2 -10.75 -13.10 13.74
C SER A 2 -9.31 -13.10 13.24
N ASP A 3 -8.81 -14.28 12.86
CA ASP A 3 -7.47 -14.43 12.30
C ASP A 3 -7.34 -13.76 10.94
N LEU A 4 -6.12 -13.43 10.53
CA LEU A 4 -5.82 -12.94 9.19
C LEU A 4 -6.11 -14.05 8.16
N LYS A 5 -6.81 -13.67 7.10
CA LYS A 5 -7.08 -14.49 5.91
C LYS A 5 -6.07 -14.18 4.81
N THR A 6 -5.79 -12.90 4.62
CA THR A 6 -4.89 -12.39 3.59
C THR A 6 -4.03 -11.28 4.19
N VAL A 7 -2.77 -11.23 3.82
CA VAL A 7 -1.87 -10.10 4.08
C VAL A 7 -1.49 -9.48 2.75
N TRP A 8 -1.59 -8.17 2.69
CA TRP A 8 -1.17 -7.37 1.55
C TRP A 8 0.12 -6.64 1.90
N PHE A 9 1.08 -6.68 1.00
CA PHE A 9 2.35 -6.01 1.14
C PHE A 9 2.58 -5.10 -0.06
N GLY A 10 2.37 -3.79 0.16
CA GLY A 10 2.66 -2.74 -0.80
C GLY A 10 4.00 -2.08 -0.49
N MET A 11 4.77 -1.78 -1.50
CA MET A 11 6.03 -1.07 -1.38
C MET A 11 6.27 -0.16 -2.57
N LEU A 12 7.04 0.90 -2.35
CA LEU A 12 7.55 1.81 -3.37
C LEU A 12 9.06 1.87 -3.22
N THR A 13 9.79 1.59 -4.28
CA THR A 13 11.24 1.80 -4.36
C THR A 13 11.54 3.29 -4.52
N ASP A 14 12.64 3.76 -3.94
CA ASP A 14 13.08 5.15 -4.07
C ASP A 14 13.33 5.51 -5.54
N ASP A 15 13.22 6.77 -5.88
CA ASP A 15 13.44 7.29 -7.24
C ASP A 15 14.87 7.82 -7.48
N SER A 16 15.78 7.61 -6.52
CA SER A 16 17.21 7.92 -6.65
C SER A 16 17.93 6.87 -7.50
N ASP A 17 19.03 7.28 -8.13
CA ASP A 17 19.89 6.37 -8.88
C ASP A 17 20.32 5.18 -8.02
N ASP A 18 20.38 4.00 -8.59
CA ASP A 18 20.78 2.74 -7.96
C ASP A 18 19.92 2.36 -6.72
N SER A 19 18.63 2.71 -6.72
CA SER A 19 17.71 2.36 -5.62
C SER A 19 16.97 1.03 -5.82
N GLY A 20 16.84 0.57 -7.07
CA GLY A 20 16.25 -0.71 -7.43
C GLY A 20 17.10 -1.90 -7.02
N THR A 21 16.61 -3.12 -7.20
CA THR A 21 17.37 -4.33 -6.86
C THR A 21 16.92 -5.55 -7.68
N ASP A 22 17.90 -6.32 -8.17
CA ASP A 22 17.71 -7.68 -8.70
C ASP A 22 17.66 -8.74 -7.59
N SER A 23 17.78 -8.33 -6.32
CA SER A 23 17.74 -9.21 -5.16
C SER A 23 16.31 -9.48 -4.68
N SER A 24 16.09 -10.62 -4.07
CA SER A 24 14.78 -10.94 -3.50
C SER A 24 14.49 -10.16 -2.22
N ILE A 25 13.29 -9.64 -2.09
CA ILE A 25 12.77 -9.05 -0.85
C ILE A 25 12.17 -10.15 0.02
N VAL A 26 12.36 -10.05 1.32
CA VAL A 26 11.85 -11.03 2.29
C VAL A 26 10.95 -10.33 3.30
N LEU A 27 9.71 -10.81 3.44
CA LEU A 27 8.81 -10.42 4.51
C LEU A 27 8.72 -11.55 5.56
N ILE A 28 8.93 -11.19 6.82
CA ILE A 28 8.81 -12.08 7.96
C ILE A 28 7.76 -11.52 8.90
N ILE A 29 6.80 -12.35 9.29
CA ILE A 29 5.85 -12.03 10.36
C ILE A 29 6.02 -13.08 11.45
N ASN A 30 6.30 -12.63 12.68
CA ASN A 30 6.43 -13.50 13.83
C ASN A 30 5.49 -13.08 14.96
N VAL A 31 5.11 -14.03 15.76
CA VAL A 31 4.22 -13.85 16.92
C VAL A 31 4.92 -14.23 18.22
N ARG A 32 4.31 -13.89 19.35
CA ARG A 32 4.79 -14.21 20.69
C ARG A 32 6.22 -13.76 20.96
N GLY A 33 6.52 -12.51 20.60
CA GLY A 33 7.82 -11.89 20.86
C GLY A 33 8.97 -12.48 20.03
N GLY A 34 8.68 -12.89 18.79
CA GLY A 34 9.69 -13.38 17.85
C GLY A 34 10.04 -14.86 18.03
N ARG A 35 9.22 -15.61 18.79
CA ARG A 35 9.49 -17.04 19.01
C ARG A 35 9.03 -17.95 17.88
N PHE A 36 8.08 -17.49 17.06
CA PHE A 36 7.51 -18.26 15.98
C PHE A 36 7.32 -17.39 14.75
N ASP A 37 7.99 -17.72 13.66
CA ASP A 37 7.76 -17.12 12.36
C ASP A 37 6.52 -17.79 11.77
N VAL A 38 5.43 -17.04 11.64
CA VAL A 38 4.18 -17.52 11.03
C VAL A 38 4.13 -17.22 9.54
N LEU A 39 4.97 -16.30 9.07
CA LEU A 39 5.19 -16.03 7.67
C LEU A 39 6.68 -15.77 7.43
N HIS A 40 7.22 -16.44 6.43
CA HIS A 40 8.55 -16.18 5.90
C HIS A 40 8.46 -16.28 4.38
N ARG A 41 8.08 -15.17 3.73
CA ARG A 41 7.88 -15.12 2.28
C ARG A 41 9.01 -14.38 1.58
N THR A 42 9.52 -14.98 0.53
CA THR A 42 10.49 -14.36 -0.38
C THR A 42 9.78 -13.95 -1.66
N PHE A 43 9.97 -12.71 -2.07
CA PHE A 43 9.50 -12.14 -3.32
C PHE A 43 10.73 -11.98 -4.21
N PRO A 44 10.96 -12.92 -5.15
CA PRO A 44 12.08 -12.83 -6.07
C PRO A 44 11.82 -11.70 -7.06
N ASP A 45 12.89 -11.09 -7.56
CA ASP A 45 12.79 -10.34 -8.79
C ASP A 45 12.33 -11.29 -9.92
N THR A 46 11.41 -10.81 -10.74
CA THR A 46 10.83 -11.58 -11.83
C THR A 46 11.28 -11.03 -13.18
N ASN A 47 10.96 -11.74 -14.26
CA ASN A 47 11.20 -11.25 -15.63
C ASN A 47 10.44 -9.95 -15.97
N GLN A 48 9.58 -9.47 -15.07
CA GLN A 48 8.89 -8.18 -15.18
C GLN A 48 9.68 -7.04 -14.53
N ASN A 49 10.90 -7.33 -14.06
CA ASN A 49 11.77 -6.33 -13.44
C ASN A 49 11.08 -5.65 -12.25
N ASP A 50 10.72 -6.46 -11.26
CA ASP A 50 10.12 -5.97 -10.02
C ASP A 50 11.16 -5.18 -9.20
N GLN A 51 10.68 -4.27 -8.35
CA GLN A 51 11.50 -3.53 -7.38
C GLN A 51 12.51 -2.55 -7.99
N GLU A 52 12.24 -2.11 -9.20
CA GLU A 52 13.06 -1.12 -9.90
C GLU A 52 12.90 0.30 -9.30
N GLN A 53 13.81 1.18 -9.69
CA GLN A 53 13.81 2.60 -9.31
C GLN A 53 12.45 3.25 -9.56
N GLY A 54 11.87 3.85 -8.53
CA GLY A 54 10.57 4.53 -8.58
C GLY A 54 9.35 3.61 -8.70
N GLN A 55 9.54 2.30 -8.84
CA GLN A 55 8.47 1.34 -9.05
C GLN A 55 7.75 0.98 -7.74
N ALA A 56 6.44 0.83 -7.83
CA ALA A 56 5.64 0.24 -6.76
C ALA A 56 5.35 -1.24 -7.06
N ASN A 57 5.29 -2.04 -6.01
CA ASN A 57 4.90 -3.45 -6.07
C ASN A 57 3.84 -3.74 -5.01
N LEU A 58 2.92 -4.64 -5.35
CA LEU A 58 1.86 -5.08 -4.47
C LEU A 58 1.75 -6.60 -4.48
N TYR A 59 1.99 -7.21 -3.33
CA TYR A 59 1.94 -8.66 -3.15
C TYR A 59 0.74 -9.06 -2.29
N GLU A 60 0.06 -10.10 -2.74
CA GLU A 60 -0.99 -10.79 -1.99
C GLU A 60 -0.41 -12.06 -1.36
N ILE A 61 -0.65 -12.24 -0.09
CA ILE A 61 -0.19 -13.37 0.72
C ILE A 61 -1.42 -13.97 1.36
N THR A 62 -1.76 -15.19 0.98
CA THR A 62 -2.95 -15.89 1.47
C THR A 62 -2.63 -16.78 2.67
N GLU A 63 -3.66 -17.29 3.33
CA GLU A 63 -3.48 -18.22 4.47
C GLU A 63 -2.71 -19.48 4.10
N ASP A 64 -2.68 -19.87 2.83
CA ASP A 64 -1.89 -21.02 2.35
C ASP A 64 -0.37 -20.76 2.38
N ASP A 65 0.03 -19.51 2.42
CA ASP A 65 1.44 -19.09 2.53
C ASP A 65 1.91 -19.04 3.99
N PHE A 66 1.01 -19.16 4.98
CA PHE A 66 1.37 -19.15 6.40
C PHE A 66 1.90 -20.51 6.83
N GLU A 67 3.05 -20.50 7.49
CA GLU A 67 3.67 -21.71 8.00
C GLU A 67 2.94 -22.22 9.26
N PRO A 68 2.48 -23.49 9.28
CA PRO A 68 1.84 -24.05 10.45
C PRO A 68 2.86 -24.20 11.60
N GLN A 69 2.62 -23.54 12.72
CA GLN A 69 3.46 -23.64 13.90
C GLN A 69 2.91 -24.66 14.90
N PRO A 70 3.74 -25.47 15.55
CA PRO A 70 3.31 -26.60 16.38
C PRO A 70 2.38 -26.25 17.55
N PHE A 71 2.35 -24.98 17.97
CA PHE A 71 1.59 -24.51 19.14
C PHE A 71 0.69 -23.31 18.89
N VAL A 72 0.71 -22.74 17.69
CA VAL A 72 -0.01 -21.49 17.34
C VAL A 72 -0.98 -21.72 16.18
N GLY A 73 -0.82 -22.82 15.45
CA GLY A 73 -1.52 -23.04 14.18
C GLY A 73 -0.94 -22.15 13.09
N SER A 74 -1.62 -22.08 11.94
CA SER A 74 -1.31 -21.20 10.81
C SER A 74 -2.06 -19.85 10.89
N THR A 75 -2.48 -19.44 12.10
CA THR A 75 -3.34 -18.27 12.28
C THR A 75 -2.57 -17.13 12.94
N VAL A 76 -2.82 -15.91 12.46
CA VAL A 76 -2.23 -14.67 13.00
C VAL A 76 -3.35 -13.79 13.50
N ASP A 77 -3.44 -13.63 14.83
CA ASP A 77 -4.26 -12.54 15.41
C ASP A 77 -3.43 -11.25 15.36
N PRO A 78 -3.95 -10.18 14.73
CA PRO A 78 -3.26 -8.88 14.69
C PRO A 78 -2.87 -8.34 16.07
N GLN A 79 -3.57 -8.74 17.14
CA GLN A 79 -3.24 -8.34 18.52
C GLN A 79 -1.98 -9.00 19.07
N ASP A 80 -1.61 -10.17 18.57
CA ASP A 80 -0.38 -10.85 18.95
C ASP A 80 0.87 -10.20 18.34
N LEU A 81 0.71 -9.24 17.43
CA LEU A 81 1.79 -8.54 16.77
C LEU A 81 2.26 -7.35 17.61
N ASN A 82 3.56 -7.21 17.76
CA ASN A 82 4.24 -6.07 18.39
C ASN A 82 5.17 -5.35 17.40
N ALA A 83 5.86 -4.31 17.82
CA ALA A 83 6.73 -3.50 16.97
C ALA A 83 7.85 -4.28 16.28
N SER A 84 8.24 -5.46 16.80
CA SER A 84 9.28 -6.31 16.21
C SER A 84 8.72 -7.55 15.47
N SER A 85 7.40 -7.68 15.41
CA SER A 85 6.75 -8.84 14.79
C SER A 85 6.85 -8.86 13.28
N ILE A 86 7.00 -7.71 12.63
CA ILE A 86 7.11 -7.59 11.18
C ILE A 86 8.51 -7.14 10.84
N ARG A 87 9.15 -7.86 9.93
CA ARG A 87 10.48 -7.53 9.43
C ARG A 87 10.53 -7.63 7.92
N ILE A 88 11.25 -6.71 7.31
CA ILE A 88 11.54 -6.72 5.89
C ILE A 88 13.05 -6.79 5.75
N GLY A 89 13.51 -7.70 4.91
CA GLY A 89 14.91 -7.94 4.63
C GLY A 89 15.17 -8.14 3.15
N ILE A 90 16.43 -8.32 2.81
CA ILE A 90 16.90 -8.59 1.46
C ILE A 90 17.69 -9.92 1.45
N ARG A 91 17.61 -10.62 0.33
CA ARG A 91 18.40 -11.84 0.05
C ARG A 91 18.96 -11.76 -1.36
N GLY A 92 20.25 -11.63 -1.47
CA GLY A 92 21.01 -11.46 -2.72
C GLY A 92 22.23 -10.61 -2.42
N ASP A 93 22.91 -10.16 -3.45
CA ASP A 93 24.16 -9.39 -3.40
C ASP A 93 24.00 -7.94 -3.90
N ASP A 94 22.76 -7.53 -4.15
CA ASP A 94 22.44 -6.18 -4.56
C ASP A 94 21.78 -5.38 -3.41
N MET A 95 21.72 -4.07 -3.56
CA MET A 95 21.16 -3.15 -2.58
C MET A 95 19.77 -2.72 -3.01
N TRP A 96 18.85 -2.56 -2.05
CA TRP A 96 17.51 -2.00 -2.25
C TRP A 96 17.24 -0.82 -1.32
N ARG A 97 16.65 0.24 -1.86
CA ARG A 97 16.22 1.41 -1.09
C ARG A 97 14.70 1.58 -1.19
N PRO A 98 13.93 1.07 -0.23
CA PRO A 98 12.51 1.35 -0.18
C PRO A 98 12.25 2.81 0.22
N LYS A 99 11.32 3.49 -0.48
CA LYS A 99 10.80 4.81 -0.14
C LYS A 99 9.62 4.71 0.81
N SER A 100 8.69 3.81 0.52
CA SER A 100 7.49 3.60 1.31
C SER A 100 7.13 2.13 1.41
N ILE A 101 6.55 1.75 2.55
CA ILE A 101 6.07 0.39 2.79
C ILE A 101 4.74 0.46 3.51
N PHE A 102 3.77 -0.32 3.03
CA PHE A 102 2.51 -0.51 3.68
C PHE A 102 2.12 -1.98 3.74
N ILE A 103 1.77 -2.45 4.93
CA ILE A 103 1.32 -3.83 5.18
C ILE A 103 -0.01 -3.76 5.90
N TRP A 104 -1.01 -4.44 5.36
CA TRP A 104 -2.32 -4.58 5.97
C TRP A 104 -2.84 -6.00 5.80
N GLY A 105 -3.84 -6.35 6.58
CA GLY A 105 -4.48 -7.66 6.55
C GLY A 105 -5.98 -7.56 6.35
N GLU A 106 -6.54 -8.58 5.72
CA GLU A 106 -7.96 -8.90 5.75
C GLU A 106 -8.17 -10.05 6.73
N GLN A 107 -9.03 -9.85 7.72
CA GLN A 107 -9.43 -10.91 8.66
C GLN A 107 -10.51 -11.81 8.05
N LYS A 108 -10.71 -13.00 8.63
CA LYS A 108 -11.72 -13.97 8.16
C LYS A 108 -13.16 -13.45 8.26
N ASP A 109 -13.41 -12.46 9.08
CA ASP A 109 -14.70 -11.75 9.19
C ASP A 109 -14.82 -10.55 8.25
N GLY A 110 -13.82 -10.31 7.41
CA GLY A 110 -13.79 -9.24 6.42
C GLY A 110 -13.29 -7.89 6.96
N LEU A 111 -12.86 -7.81 8.22
CA LEU A 111 -12.28 -6.59 8.76
C LEU A 111 -10.90 -6.33 8.14
N ILE A 112 -10.68 -5.11 7.67
CA ILE A 112 -9.38 -4.67 7.16
C ILE A 112 -8.60 -4.01 8.30
N VAL A 113 -7.41 -4.55 8.58
CA VAL A 113 -6.55 -4.09 9.66
C VAL A 113 -5.18 -3.65 9.13
N PRO A 114 -4.79 -2.40 9.33
CA PRO A 114 -3.44 -1.96 9.03
C PRO A 114 -2.47 -2.60 10.03
N LEU A 115 -1.34 -3.07 9.52
CA LEU A 115 -0.33 -3.76 10.34
C LEU A 115 0.91 -2.89 10.52
N ALA A 116 1.43 -2.32 9.46
CA ALA A 116 2.60 -1.45 9.51
C ALA A 116 2.64 -0.49 8.32
N LEU A 117 3.11 0.74 8.55
CA LEU A 117 3.23 1.76 7.50
C LEU A 117 4.43 2.67 7.76
N ASN A 118 5.26 2.84 6.74
CA ASN A 118 6.21 3.94 6.64
C ASN A 118 5.92 4.69 5.35
N THR A 119 5.64 5.97 5.43
CA THR A 119 5.33 6.82 4.27
C THR A 119 6.57 7.43 3.63
N GLU A 120 7.61 7.60 4.41
CA GLU A 120 8.93 8.05 4.00
C GLU A 120 9.95 7.35 4.88
N LEU A 121 10.67 6.41 4.30
CA LEU A 121 11.75 5.73 5.01
C LEU A 121 12.97 6.66 5.00
N GLN A 122 13.07 7.49 6.04
CA GLN A 122 14.25 8.30 6.29
C GLN A 122 15.32 7.41 6.91
N GLY A 123 16.47 7.36 6.24
CA GLY A 123 17.63 6.62 6.73
C GLY A 123 18.40 7.36 7.80
N ASP A 124 19.41 6.68 8.32
CA ASP A 124 20.43 7.27 9.19
C ASP A 124 21.10 8.46 8.48
N VAL A 125 21.42 9.51 9.24
CA VAL A 125 22.21 10.65 8.75
C VAL A 125 23.57 10.13 8.30
N GLY A 126 23.82 10.10 7.00
CA GLY A 126 25.11 9.69 6.44
C GLY A 126 26.22 10.64 6.90
N ILE A 127 27.47 10.19 6.77
CA ILE A 127 28.71 10.86 7.23
C ILE A 127 28.88 12.31 6.71
N ALA A 128 28.04 12.75 5.77
CA ALA A 128 28.05 14.11 5.20
C ALA A 128 26.80 14.93 5.50
N GLY A 129 25.91 14.49 6.42
CA GLY A 129 24.65 15.18 6.72
C GLY A 129 23.60 15.04 5.63
N GLN A 130 23.79 14.20 4.62
CA GLN A 130 22.77 13.80 3.69
C GLN A 130 21.87 12.74 4.34
N LEU A 131 20.57 12.94 4.25
CA LEU A 131 19.58 11.90 4.56
C LEU A 131 19.74 10.79 3.52
N VAL A 132 20.36 9.70 3.92
CA VAL A 132 20.44 8.50 3.10
C VAL A 132 19.24 7.66 3.47
N GLY A 133 18.37 7.32 2.51
CA GLY A 133 17.23 6.44 2.72
C GLY A 133 17.64 5.11 3.37
N VAL A 134 16.70 4.39 3.98
CA VAL A 134 17.00 3.05 4.50
C VAL A 134 17.45 2.20 3.33
N ALA A 135 18.72 1.83 3.30
CA ALA A 135 19.25 0.87 2.36
C ALA A 135 19.28 -0.50 3.02
N LEU A 136 18.79 -1.51 2.30
CA LEU A 136 18.92 -2.93 2.64
C LEU A 136 19.97 -3.54 1.73
N SER A 137 20.98 -4.21 2.29
CA SER A 137 22.02 -4.92 1.55
C SER A 137 22.57 -6.06 2.39
N THR A 138 23.02 -7.10 1.75
CA THR A 138 23.83 -8.16 2.39
C THR A 138 25.28 -7.77 2.54
N ASP A 139 25.75 -6.75 1.82
CA ASP A 139 27.06 -6.15 2.04
C ASP A 139 27.04 -5.20 3.25
N SER A 140 27.81 -5.52 4.27
CA SER A 140 27.85 -4.78 5.53
C SER A 140 28.33 -3.32 5.38
N GLY A 141 28.89 -2.95 4.23
CA GLY A 141 29.31 -1.57 3.92
C GLY A 141 28.21 -0.72 3.30
N GLU A 142 27.14 -1.32 2.79
CA GLU A 142 26.13 -0.66 1.93
C GLU A 142 24.79 -0.46 2.61
N GLY A 143 24.45 -1.19 3.68
CA GLY A 143 23.13 -1.06 4.30
C GLY A 143 22.90 -1.98 5.48
N LYS A 144 21.61 -2.18 5.78
CA LYS A 144 21.11 -3.08 6.83
C LYS A 144 20.63 -4.38 6.21
N LEU A 145 20.73 -5.47 6.95
CA LEU A 145 20.20 -6.76 6.50
C LEU A 145 18.65 -6.80 6.54
N SER A 146 18.07 -6.07 7.48
CA SER A 146 16.62 -5.96 7.64
C SER A 146 16.23 -4.77 8.51
N PHE A 147 14.94 -4.38 8.46
CA PHE A 147 14.35 -3.41 9.37
C PHE A 147 12.91 -3.83 9.75
N ALA A 148 12.39 -3.23 10.83
CA ALA A 148 11.00 -3.38 11.24
C ALA A 148 10.25 -2.10 10.86
N PRO A 149 9.22 -2.16 9.98
CA PRO A 149 8.41 -1.00 9.67
C PRO A 149 7.58 -0.56 10.89
N ALA A 150 7.20 0.72 10.91
CA ALA A 150 6.45 1.28 12.02
C ALA A 150 5.05 0.64 12.12
N ARG A 151 4.68 0.25 13.35
CA ARG A 151 3.32 -0.22 13.63
C ARG A 151 2.35 0.95 13.58
N VAL A 152 1.16 0.69 13.03
CA VAL A 152 0.07 1.66 12.95
C VAL A 152 -1.20 1.06 13.55
N GLN A 153 -2.13 1.91 13.94
CA GLN A 153 -3.39 1.50 14.54
C GLN A 153 -4.54 1.66 13.54
N LEU A 154 -5.55 0.81 13.67
CA LEU A 154 -6.80 1.00 12.95
C LEU A 154 -7.51 2.23 13.51
N GLY A 155 -7.76 3.22 12.65
CA GLY A 155 -8.53 4.40 12.98
C GLY A 155 -10.03 4.14 12.89
N ASP A 156 -10.78 4.74 13.79
CA ASP A 156 -12.24 4.70 13.79
C ASP A 156 -12.87 5.78 12.89
N GLN A 157 -14.20 5.89 12.92
CA GLN A 157 -14.96 6.85 12.11
C GLN A 157 -14.70 8.32 12.48
N THR A 158 -14.09 8.59 13.63
CA THR A 158 -13.86 9.94 14.17
C THR A 158 -12.43 10.43 13.96
N VAL A 159 -11.51 9.55 13.52
CA VAL A 159 -10.14 9.92 13.22
C VAL A 159 -10.12 10.93 12.08
N VAL A 160 -9.44 12.05 12.30
CA VAL A 160 -9.28 13.09 11.29
C VAL A 160 -8.26 12.66 10.25
N ILE A 161 -8.71 12.56 9.02
CA ILE A 161 -7.90 12.20 7.84
C ILE A 161 -7.31 13.49 7.26
N LYS A 162 -6.00 13.51 7.07
CA LYS A 162 -5.26 14.65 6.53
C LYS A 162 -4.42 14.31 5.30
N ARG A 163 -4.25 13.03 5.01
CA ARG A 163 -3.54 12.51 3.84
C ARG A 163 -4.20 11.23 3.38
N LEU A 164 -4.07 10.89 2.12
CA LEU A 164 -4.54 9.63 1.57
C LEU A 164 -3.37 8.79 1.10
N LEU A 165 -3.53 7.48 1.21
CA LEU A 165 -2.70 6.47 0.57
C LEU A 165 -3.58 5.67 -0.38
N MET A 166 -3.23 5.63 -1.66
CA MET A 166 -3.88 4.83 -2.67
C MET A 166 -2.89 3.84 -3.27
N LEU A 167 -3.27 2.57 -3.27
CA LEU A 167 -2.59 1.52 -4.03
C LEU A 167 -3.54 1.00 -5.09
N LEU A 168 -3.05 0.84 -6.28
CA LEU A 168 -3.81 0.28 -7.38
C LEU A 168 -2.92 -0.60 -8.25
N THR A 169 -3.54 -1.50 -9.01
CA THR A 169 -2.85 -2.29 -10.03
C THR A 169 -3.63 -2.26 -11.31
N THR A 170 -2.92 -2.22 -12.43
CA THR A 170 -3.48 -2.39 -13.77
C THR A 170 -3.59 -3.88 -14.10
N ALA A 171 -4.60 -4.25 -14.85
CA ALA A 171 -4.83 -5.64 -15.22
C ALA A 171 -3.73 -6.19 -16.15
N ASP A 172 -3.43 -7.49 -16.02
CA ASP A 172 -2.49 -8.17 -16.92
C ASP A 172 -3.23 -8.69 -18.16
N VAL A 173 -3.78 -7.77 -18.95
CA VAL A 173 -4.40 -8.04 -20.24
C VAL A 173 -3.91 -7.02 -21.28
N ASP A 174 -4.00 -7.38 -22.56
CA ASP A 174 -3.54 -6.48 -23.63
C ASP A 174 -4.34 -5.16 -23.62
N ASN A 175 -3.66 -4.05 -23.79
CA ASN A 175 -4.22 -2.69 -23.77
C ASN A 175 -4.94 -2.32 -22.45
N ALA A 176 -4.46 -2.83 -21.32
CA ALA A 176 -5.01 -2.48 -20.01
C ALA A 176 -4.42 -1.19 -19.43
N GLY A 177 -3.20 -0.84 -19.81
CA GLY A 177 -2.51 0.37 -19.37
C GLY A 177 -3.11 1.62 -19.95
N THR A 178 -2.68 2.78 -19.48
CA THR A 178 -3.14 4.09 -19.94
C THR A 178 -2.08 5.17 -19.75
N ASP A 179 -1.92 6.04 -20.76
CA ASP A 179 -1.19 7.30 -20.67
C ASP A 179 -2.06 8.44 -20.10
N GLY A 180 -3.29 8.13 -19.66
CA GLY A 180 -4.24 9.10 -19.13
C GLY A 180 -4.06 9.34 -17.63
N ASP A 181 -4.25 10.59 -17.20
CA ASP A 181 -4.25 10.93 -15.78
C ASP A 181 -5.44 10.30 -15.05
N ILE A 182 -5.25 9.90 -13.81
CA ILE A 182 -6.33 9.46 -12.91
C ILE A 182 -6.66 10.60 -11.95
N ALA A 183 -7.96 10.82 -11.69
CA ALA A 183 -8.40 11.80 -10.72
C ALA A 183 -9.27 11.15 -9.63
N LEU A 184 -8.97 11.49 -8.39
CA LEU A 184 -9.72 11.10 -7.20
C LEU A 184 -10.45 12.30 -6.63
N GLN A 185 -11.77 12.20 -6.49
CA GLN A 185 -12.58 13.20 -5.81
C GLN A 185 -13.31 12.56 -4.63
N ILE A 186 -13.25 13.23 -3.48
CA ILE A 186 -14.02 12.84 -2.30
C ILE A 186 -14.92 14.01 -1.89
N THR A 187 -16.22 13.72 -1.77
CA THR A 187 -17.23 14.69 -1.34
C THR A 187 -17.88 14.22 -0.06
N ALA A 188 -17.84 15.05 0.97
CA ALA A 188 -18.50 14.79 2.24
C ALA A 188 -20.04 14.86 2.09
N THR A 189 -20.77 14.27 3.04
CA THR A 189 -22.26 14.24 3.02
C THR A 189 -22.93 15.60 3.06
N ASP A 190 -22.22 16.63 3.52
CA ASP A 190 -22.66 18.03 3.49
C ASP A 190 -22.40 18.76 2.14
N GLY A 191 -21.83 18.04 1.17
CA GLY A 191 -21.54 18.55 -0.19
C GLY A 191 -20.17 19.22 -0.32
N ARG A 192 -19.35 19.33 0.74
CA ARG A 192 -17.98 19.83 0.64
C ARG A 192 -17.12 18.85 -0.16
N VAL A 193 -16.38 19.33 -1.15
CA VAL A 193 -15.30 18.58 -1.77
C VAL A 193 -14.09 18.65 -0.83
N VAL A 194 -13.69 17.51 -0.30
CA VAL A 194 -12.60 17.41 0.68
C VAL A 194 -11.30 16.91 0.06
N VAL A 195 -11.39 16.29 -1.12
CA VAL A 195 -10.26 15.90 -1.97
C VAL A 195 -10.66 16.12 -3.43
N ASP A 196 -9.80 16.79 -4.20
CA ASP A 196 -9.89 16.89 -5.65
C ASP A 196 -8.46 16.83 -6.24
N HIS A 197 -7.95 15.60 -6.40
CA HIS A 197 -6.56 15.36 -6.73
C HIS A 197 -6.42 14.60 -8.04
N VAL A 198 -5.46 15.03 -8.85
CA VAL A 198 -5.07 14.39 -10.12
C VAL A 198 -3.72 13.72 -9.91
N PHE A 199 -3.64 12.45 -10.23
CA PHE A 199 -2.39 11.70 -10.35
C PHE A 199 -2.03 11.69 -11.83
N PRO A 200 -1.06 12.52 -12.23
CA PRO A 200 -0.64 12.57 -13.63
C PRO A 200 0.13 11.30 -13.96
N ASP A 201 0.02 10.86 -15.19
CA ASP A 201 1.01 9.95 -15.75
C ASP A 201 2.39 10.59 -15.71
N THR A 202 3.40 9.85 -15.26
CA THR A 202 4.75 10.36 -15.09
C THR A 202 5.69 9.81 -16.18
N SER A 203 6.89 10.36 -16.26
CA SER A 203 7.93 9.82 -17.16
C SER A 203 8.40 8.41 -16.80
N GLN A 204 7.87 7.82 -15.72
CA GLN A 204 8.12 6.44 -15.29
C GLN A 204 7.07 5.47 -15.83
N ASP A 205 6.20 5.91 -16.76
CA ASP A 205 5.16 5.06 -17.36
C ASP A 205 4.27 4.41 -16.28
N ASP A 206 3.59 5.26 -15.49
CA ASP A 206 2.64 4.81 -14.48
C ASP A 206 1.42 4.14 -15.14
N LEU A 207 0.75 3.26 -14.40
CA LEU A 207 -0.50 2.62 -14.81
C LEU A 207 -0.38 1.65 -15.99
N GLU A 208 0.82 1.21 -16.28
CA GLU A 208 1.06 0.23 -17.31
C GLU A 208 0.52 -1.18 -16.97
N ARG A 209 0.37 -2.01 -18.00
CA ARG A 209 -0.11 -3.39 -17.87
C ARG A 209 0.64 -4.16 -16.78
N ALA A 210 -0.09 -4.82 -15.89
CA ALA A 210 0.41 -5.61 -14.76
C ALA A 210 1.18 -4.81 -13.70
N GLN A 211 1.24 -3.49 -13.81
CA GLN A 211 1.97 -2.62 -12.90
C GLN A 211 1.14 -2.32 -11.65
N ALA A 212 1.84 -2.14 -10.53
CA ALA A 212 1.29 -1.56 -9.31
C ALA A 212 1.76 -0.11 -9.16
N ASN A 213 0.88 0.74 -8.61
CA ASN A 213 1.19 2.12 -8.29
C ASN A 213 0.79 2.44 -6.85
N LEU A 214 1.62 3.20 -6.17
CA LEU A 214 1.40 3.64 -4.80
C LEU A 214 1.49 5.17 -4.76
N TYR A 215 0.38 5.81 -4.40
CA TYR A 215 0.26 7.26 -4.39
C TYR A 215 -0.09 7.78 -3.01
N PHE A 216 0.50 8.91 -2.65
CA PHE A 216 0.09 9.73 -1.53
C PHE A 216 -0.57 11.00 -2.05
N ALA A 217 -1.80 11.26 -1.63
CA ALA A 217 -2.52 12.48 -2.00
C ALA A 217 -2.76 13.37 -0.78
N PRO A 218 -2.60 14.69 -0.93
CA PRO A 218 -3.02 15.65 0.08
C PRO A 218 -4.55 15.64 0.23
N VAL A 219 -5.02 16.03 1.39
CA VAL A 219 -6.43 16.31 1.66
C VAL A 219 -6.60 17.82 1.70
N ASP A 220 -7.48 18.38 0.86
CA ASP A 220 -7.70 19.82 0.77
C ASP A 220 -8.37 20.37 2.04
N ILE A 221 -9.34 19.62 2.55
CA ILE A 221 -10.05 19.93 3.80
C ILE A 221 -10.08 18.66 4.67
N PRO A 222 -9.43 18.66 5.84
CA PRO A 222 -9.46 17.51 6.75
C PRO A 222 -10.90 17.05 7.03
N PHE A 223 -11.10 15.74 7.00
CA PHE A 223 -12.39 15.11 7.19
C PHE A 223 -12.28 13.83 8.01
N THR A 224 -13.42 13.27 8.40
CA THR A 224 -13.49 11.97 9.05
C THR A 224 -14.25 10.98 8.16
N ARG A 225 -14.03 9.68 8.36
CA ARG A 225 -14.80 8.68 7.64
C ARG A 225 -16.32 8.79 7.92
N GLY A 226 -16.69 9.22 9.13
CA GLY A 226 -18.10 9.43 9.49
C GLY A 226 -18.82 10.51 8.68
N GLU A 227 -18.08 11.36 7.96
CA GLU A 227 -18.63 12.37 7.05
C GLU A 227 -18.85 11.84 5.62
N LEU A 228 -18.55 10.55 5.33
CA LEU A 228 -18.69 9.94 4.02
C LEU A 228 -19.89 9.00 3.93
N ASN A 229 -20.39 8.80 2.71
CA ASN A 229 -21.42 7.81 2.37
C ASN A 229 -21.01 7.02 1.12
N ALA A 230 -21.89 6.13 0.63
CA ALA A 230 -21.62 5.25 -0.50
C ALA A 230 -21.29 5.99 -1.81
N ASP A 231 -21.72 7.25 -1.96
CA ASP A 231 -21.52 8.04 -3.18
C ASP A 231 -20.37 9.05 -3.06
N SER A 232 -19.66 9.05 -1.92
CA SER A 232 -18.68 10.07 -1.56
C SER A 232 -17.38 10.01 -2.36
N ILE A 233 -16.95 8.81 -2.80
CA ILE A 233 -15.64 8.60 -3.41
C ILE A 233 -15.81 8.30 -4.89
N ARG A 234 -15.20 9.11 -5.74
CA ARG A 234 -15.24 8.99 -7.19
C ARG A 234 -13.84 8.93 -7.77
N LEU A 235 -13.61 7.92 -8.61
CA LEU A 235 -12.42 7.80 -9.45
C LEU A 235 -12.79 8.09 -10.89
N SER A 236 -11.97 8.85 -11.60
CA SER A 236 -12.18 9.17 -13.01
C SER A 236 -10.86 9.14 -13.78
N ILE A 237 -10.95 8.93 -15.08
CA ILE A 237 -9.84 9.05 -16.00
C ILE A 237 -9.93 10.36 -16.77
N LYS A 238 -8.79 10.96 -17.09
CA LYS A 238 -8.65 12.14 -17.93
C LYS A 238 -7.71 11.80 -19.09
N GLY A 239 -8.04 12.26 -20.26
CA GLY A 239 -7.34 11.87 -21.49
C GLY A 239 -8.26 11.08 -22.39
N ASP A 240 -7.75 10.56 -23.48
CA ASP A 240 -8.47 9.84 -24.53
C ASP A 240 -8.13 8.34 -24.60
N ASP A 241 -7.39 7.85 -23.64
CA ASP A 241 -7.06 6.44 -23.52
C ASP A 241 -7.93 5.71 -22.47
N ALA A 242 -7.96 4.37 -22.54
CA ALA A 242 -8.74 3.54 -21.64
C ALA A 242 -7.83 2.83 -20.63
N TRP A 243 -8.33 2.64 -19.42
CA TRP A 243 -7.63 1.95 -18.35
C TRP A 243 -8.48 0.81 -17.75
N VAL A 244 -7.85 -0.34 -17.57
CA VAL A 244 -8.47 -1.51 -16.94
C VAL A 244 -7.77 -1.81 -15.62
N PRO A 245 -8.32 -1.33 -14.49
CA PRO A 245 -7.79 -1.66 -13.17
C PRO A 245 -7.96 -3.14 -12.85
N ALA A 246 -7.07 -3.67 -12.01
CA ALA A 246 -7.22 -5.02 -11.43
C ALA A 246 -7.56 -4.96 -9.94
N ARG A 247 -6.97 -4.01 -9.20
CA ARG A 247 -7.17 -3.83 -7.76
C ARG A 247 -7.13 -2.35 -7.39
N LEU A 248 -7.83 -1.98 -6.32
CA LEU A 248 -7.72 -0.64 -5.74
C LEU A 248 -7.94 -0.68 -4.22
N PHE A 249 -7.05 -0.02 -3.49
CA PHE A 249 -7.11 0.14 -2.06
C PHE A 249 -6.90 1.61 -1.72
N LEU A 250 -7.79 2.18 -0.90
CA LEU A 250 -7.71 3.56 -0.46
C LEU A 250 -7.79 3.65 1.05
N PHE A 251 -6.86 4.38 1.64
CA PHE A 251 -6.75 4.57 3.09
C PHE A 251 -6.61 6.04 3.43
N GLY A 252 -7.31 6.47 4.47
CA GLY A 252 -7.09 7.73 5.12
C GLY A 252 -5.98 7.61 6.17
N LEU A 253 -5.14 8.62 6.28
CA LEU A 253 -4.04 8.68 7.23
C LEU A 253 -4.26 9.84 8.19
N SER A 254 -4.08 9.61 9.51
CA SER A 254 -3.83 10.69 10.43
C SER A 254 -2.41 11.19 10.21
N GLU A 255 -2.20 12.49 10.12
CA GLU A 255 -0.87 13.03 9.94
C GLU A 255 -0.29 13.40 11.32
N PRO A 256 0.79 12.75 11.77
CA PRO A 256 1.48 13.16 12.97
C PRO A 256 2.27 14.44 12.71
N GLU A 257 2.54 15.20 13.74
CA GLU A 257 3.45 16.34 13.66
C GLU A 257 4.89 15.85 13.45
N GLY A 258 5.63 16.44 12.49
CA GLY A 258 7.07 16.31 12.41
C GLY A 258 7.62 15.10 11.65
N GLY A 259 6.92 14.57 10.64
CA GLY A 259 7.47 13.53 9.74
C GLY A 259 7.57 12.13 10.36
N GLN A 260 6.89 11.90 11.47
CA GLN A 260 6.73 10.55 12.03
C GLN A 260 5.72 9.75 11.20
N PRO A 261 5.74 8.41 11.24
CA PRO A 261 4.68 7.59 10.65
C PRO A 261 3.30 7.96 11.19
N PRO A 262 2.21 7.88 10.40
CA PRO A 262 0.86 8.12 10.91
C PRO A 262 0.54 7.16 12.06
N GLU A 263 -0.14 7.66 13.08
CA GLU A 263 -0.58 6.82 14.19
C GLU A 263 -1.76 5.93 13.78
N PHE A 264 -2.70 6.52 13.04
CA PHE A 264 -3.93 5.85 12.61
C PHE A 264 -4.03 5.75 11.09
N VAL A 265 -4.51 4.59 10.64
CA VAL A 265 -4.89 4.31 9.25
C VAL A 265 -6.35 3.92 9.22
N VAL A 266 -7.14 4.60 8.39
CA VAL A 266 -8.58 4.41 8.23
C VAL A 266 -8.84 3.80 6.86
N PRO A 267 -9.23 2.52 6.74
CA PRO A 267 -9.61 1.93 5.47
C PRO A 267 -10.86 2.62 4.90
N LEU A 268 -10.79 3.05 3.64
CA LEU A 268 -11.90 3.71 2.94
C LEU A 268 -12.46 2.84 1.82
N VAL A 269 -11.59 2.25 0.99
CA VAL A 269 -11.96 1.36 -0.11
C VAL A 269 -11.05 0.14 -0.10
N HIS A 270 -11.63 -1.05 -0.28
CA HIS A 270 -10.92 -2.31 -0.40
C HIS A 270 -11.50 -3.14 -1.54
N LEU A 271 -10.86 -3.09 -2.70
CA LEU A 271 -11.24 -3.81 -3.91
C LEU A 271 -10.08 -4.73 -4.31
N PRO A 272 -9.97 -5.93 -3.71
CA PRO A 272 -8.95 -6.92 -4.07
C PRO A 272 -9.17 -7.50 -5.47
N THR A 273 -10.35 -7.31 -6.02
CA THR A 273 -10.70 -7.62 -7.40
C THR A 273 -11.56 -6.48 -7.94
N TRP A 274 -11.12 -5.88 -9.04
CA TRP A 274 -11.86 -4.82 -9.69
C TRP A 274 -13.07 -5.37 -10.44
N SER A 275 -14.23 -4.80 -10.21
CA SER A 275 -15.50 -5.21 -10.85
C SER A 275 -16.33 -4.04 -11.41
N LEU A 276 -15.72 -2.84 -11.45
CA LEU A 276 -16.44 -1.61 -11.83
C LEU A 276 -16.30 -1.27 -13.32
N GLY A 277 -15.71 -2.15 -14.12
CA GLY A 277 -15.55 -1.98 -15.57
C GLY A 277 -14.33 -1.15 -15.96
N THR A 278 -14.17 -0.93 -17.26
CA THR A 278 -13.11 -0.12 -17.85
C THR A 278 -13.37 1.37 -17.61
N LEU A 279 -12.36 2.12 -17.26
CA LEU A 279 -12.40 3.58 -17.24
C LEU A 279 -11.93 4.12 -18.61
N SER A 280 -12.76 4.94 -19.26
CA SER A 280 -12.42 5.60 -20.53
C SER A 280 -13.31 6.83 -20.73
N THR A 281 -12.78 7.87 -21.33
CA THR A 281 -13.56 9.02 -21.78
C THR A 281 -14.33 8.74 -23.07
N ASP A 282 -13.99 7.66 -23.82
CA ASP A 282 -14.81 7.15 -24.93
C ASP A 282 -15.88 6.19 -24.36
N GLU A 283 -17.14 6.62 -24.40
CA GLU A 283 -18.29 5.84 -23.90
C GLU A 283 -18.46 4.48 -24.57
N ARG A 284 -17.82 4.22 -25.71
CA ARG A 284 -17.83 2.91 -26.38
C ARG A 284 -16.86 1.92 -25.77
N GLU A 285 -15.85 2.38 -25.04
CA GLU A 285 -14.81 1.58 -24.44
C GLU A 285 -14.99 1.39 -22.94
N GLY A 286 -15.64 2.37 -22.29
CA GLY A 286 -15.83 2.34 -20.86
C GLY A 286 -16.64 3.49 -20.33
N GLN A 287 -16.40 3.86 -19.08
CA GLN A 287 -17.06 4.98 -18.41
C GLN A 287 -16.00 5.96 -17.88
N GLY A 288 -16.25 7.26 -18.06
CA GLY A 288 -15.30 8.32 -17.67
C GLY A 288 -15.07 8.42 -16.17
N SER A 289 -15.96 7.85 -15.34
CA SER A 289 -15.80 7.82 -13.89
C SER A 289 -16.63 6.73 -13.24
N VAL A 290 -16.17 6.27 -12.07
CA VAL A 290 -16.88 5.29 -11.21
C VAL A 290 -16.98 5.81 -9.79
N VAL A 291 -18.04 5.41 -9.10
CA VAL A 291 -18.15 5.56 -7.64
C VAL A 291 -17.48 4.35 -6.99
N LEU A 292 -16.53 4.58 -6.12
CA LEU A 292 -15.86 3.53 -5.37
C LEU A 292 -16.70 3.17 -4.14
N PRO A 293 -16.92 1.87 -3.86
CA PRO A 293 -17.68 1.46 -2.70
C PRO A 293 -16.92 1.81 -1.41
N LEU A 294 -17.54 2.59 -0.56
CA LEU A 294 -17.00 2.86 0.78
C LEU A 294 -17.09 1.57 1.61
N LEU A 295 -16.03 1.21 2.30
CA LEU A 295 -15.97 0.01 3.12
C LEU A 295 -16.94 0.10 4.30
N ASP A 296 -17.96 -0.77 4.36
CA ASP A 296 -19.05 -0.67 5.33
C ASP A 296 -18.65 -1.03 6.77
N ASN A 297 -17.66 -1.91 6.96
CA ASN A 297 -17.32 -2.49 8.26
C ASN A 297 -15.96 -2.00 8.79
N ILE A 298 -15.96 -0.86 9.46
CA ILE A 298 -14.98 -0.60 10.52
C ILE A 298 -15.68 -0.98 11.82
N VAL A 299 -15.51 -2.23 12.25
CA VAL A 299 -16.01 -2.64 13.57
C VAL A 299 -15.14 -1.93 14.61
N LEU A 300 -15.72 -0.97 15.30
CA LEU A 300 -15.15 -0.41 16.52
C LEU A 300 -15.11 -1.51 17.57
N LEU A 301 -13.94 -1.85 18.05
CA LEU A 301 -13.74 -2.68 19.22
C LEU A 301 -13.85 -1.80 20.48
#